data_b48c4f65e9bf31cfc201e3c2a7c3fb7c
#
_entry.id   b48c4f65e9bf31cfc201e3c2a7c3fb7c
#
_cell.length_a   1.000
_cell.length_b   1.000
_cell.length_c   1.000
_cell.angle_alpha   90.00
_cell.angle_beta   90.00
_cell.angle_gamma   90.00
#
_symmetry.space_group_name_H-M   'P 1'
#
loop_
_entity.id
_entity.type
_entity.pdbx_description
1 polymer ?
#
loop_
_entity_poly.entity_id
_entity_poly.type
_entity_poly.pdbx_seq_one_letter_code
_entity_poly.pdbx_strand_id
1 'polypeptide(L)'
;KKMHDRLVPIAERLGISALLKKYPYEVLGGQKQRAAAARALITNPKLILADEPTGALDSKASDELLSLFSEINRTGQTIVMVTHSVKAASTAGRVLFIRDGEVFHQIYRGNDTDEQLYQKISDTLTLLATGGDRR
;
A
#
# COMPACT_ATOMS: atom_id res chain seq x y z
N LYS A 1 2.52 7.28 28.14
CA LYS A 1 3.80 6.58 28.31
C LYS A 1 3.87 5.30 27.52
N LYS A 2 2.86 4.42 27.62
CA LYS A 2 2.79 3.20 26.80
C LYS A 2 2.68 3.50 25.32
N MET A 3 1.93 4.55 24.95
CA MET A 3 1.77 4.95 23.56
C MET A 3 3.10 5.44 22.96
N HIS A 4 3.86 6.23 23.75
CA HIS A 4 5.17 6.72 23.34
C HIS A 4 6.16 5.56 23.17
N ASP A 5 6.19 4.61 24.13
CA ASP A 5 7.07 3.46 24.08
C ASP A 5 6.82 2.56 22.86
N ARG A 6 5.58 2.52 22.35
CA ARG A 6 5.23 1.81 21.12
C ARG A 6 5.54 2.61 19.87
N LEU A 7 5.33 3.92 19.94
CA LEU A 7 5.45 4.81 18.78
C LEU A 7 6.90 4.99 18.33
N VAL A 8 7.85 5.14 19.25
CA VAL A 8 9.24 5.43 18.91
C VAL A 8 9.87 4.34 18.04
N PRO A 9 9.82 3.04 18.43
CA PRO A 9 10.39 2.00 17.57
C PRO A 9 9.72 1.93 16.21
N ILE A 10 8.40 2.11 16.15
CA ILE A 10 7.65 2.10 14.89
C ILE A 10 8.06 3.30 14.03
N ALA A 11 8.14 4.49 14.62
CA ALA A 11 8.53 5.70 13.90
C ALA A 11 9.94 5.61 13.34
N GLU A 12 10.87 5.00 14.08
CA GLU A 12 12.24 4.78 13.60
C GLU A 12 12.27 3.86 12.39
N ARG A 13 11.53 2.76 12.44
CA ARG A 13 11.42 1.82 11.31
C ARG A 13 10.83 2.48 10.07
N LEU A 14 9.87 3.39 10.25
CA LEU A 14 9.22 4.09 9.16
C LEU A 14 9.98 5.32 8.68
N GLY A 15 11.11 5.65 9.34
CA GLY A 15 11.92 6.82 8.98
C GLY A 15 11.22 8.14 9.23
N ILE A 16 10.34 8.21 10.22
CA ILE A 16 9.56 9.41 10.54
C ILE A 16 9.77 9.92 11.96
N SER A 17 10.84 9.48 12.63
CA SER A 17 11.10 9.87 14.02
C SER A 17 11.09 11.38 14.23
N ALA A 18 11.64 12.14 13.26
CA ALA A 18 11.65 13.60 13.30
C ALA A 18 10.26 14.20 13.25
N LEU A 19 9.29 13.51 12.67
CA LEU A 19 7.93 14.01 12.51
C LEU A 19 7.09 13.90 13.78
N LEU A 20 7.53 13.15 14.76
CA LEU A 20 6.81 13.00 16.03
C LEU A 20 6.69 14.32 16.80
N LYS A 21 7.58 15.26 16.52
CA LYS A 21 7.59 16.57 17.16
C LYS A 21 6.93 17.66 16.32
N LYS A 22 6.52 17.34 15.09
CA LYS A 22 5.89 18.30 14.19
C LYS A 22 4.37 18.29 14.35
N TYR A 23 3.77 19.45 14.12
CA TYR A 23 2.32 19.55 14.02
C TYR A 23 1.85 18.86 12.72
N PRO A 24 0.62 18.31 12.69
CA PRO A 24 0.13 17.61 11.50
C PRO A 24 0.21 18.40 10.20
N TYR A 25 0.04 19.72 10.25
CA TYR A 25 0.09 20.57 9.05
C TYR A 25 1.51 20.76 8.50
N GLU A 26 2.55 20.42 9.25
CA GLU A 26 3.94 20.48 8.79
C GLU A 26 4.36 19.22 8.02
N VAL A 27 3.51 18.17 8.03
CA VAL A 27 3.78 16.90 7.36
C VAL A 27 3.22 16.97 5.95
N LEU A 28 4.07 16.81 4.94
CA LEU A 28 3.69 16.92 3.54
C LEU A 28 3.94 15.61 2.75
N GLY A 29 3.10 15.36 1.74
CA GLY A 29 3.29 14.27 0.79
C GLY A 29 3.46 12.90 1.45
N GLY A 30 4.52 12.17 1.07
CA GLY A 30 4.81 10.85 1.59
C GLY A 30 4.98 10.78 3.09
N GLN A 31 5.38 11.90 3.73
CA GLN A 31 5.50 11.96 5.17
C GLN A 31 4.15 11.84 5.86
N LYS A 32 3.09 12.42 5.27
CA LYS A 32 1.72 12.27 5.79
C LYS A 32 1.28 10.81 5.75
N GLN A 33 1.59 10.11 4.68
CA GLN A 33 1.24 8.70 4.52
C GLN A 33 2.01 7.83 5.53
N ARG A 34 3.29 8.12 5.73
CA ARG A 34 4.10 7.41 6.73
C ARG A 34 3.60 7.64 8.15
N ALA A 35 3.23 8.88 8.46
CA ALA A 35 2.67 9.21 9.77
C ALA A 35 1.34 8.49 10.00
N ALA A 36 0.50 8.39 8.98
CA ALA A 36 -0.75 7.65 9.06
C ALA A 36 -0.49 6.16 9.28
N ALA A 37 0.50 5.59 8.59
CA ALA A 37 0.89 4.18 8.77
C ALA A 37 1.39 3.93 10.21
N ALA A 38 2.20 4.84 10.74
CA ALA A 38 2.68 4.73 12.12
C ALA A 38 1.53 4.75 13.12
N ARG A 39 0.57 5.66 12.93
CA ARG A 39 -0.61 5.72 13.81
C ARG A 39 -1.43 4.44 13.76
N ALA A 40 -1.60 3.88 12.57
CA ALA A 40 -2.30 2.61 12.41
C ALA A 40 -1.59 1.48 13.17
N LEU A 41 -0.26 1.43 13.09
CA LEU A 41 0.53 0.38 13.74
C LEU A 41 0.55 0.49 15.27
N ILE A 42 0.37 1.69 15.84
CA ILE A 42 0.35 1.88 17.30
C ILE A 42 -0.71 1.00 17.97
N THR A 43 -1.85 0.83 17.33
CA THR A 43 -2.96 0.04 17.87
C THR A 43 -2.74 -1.46 17.76
N ASN A 44 -1.64 -1.89 17.14
CA ASN A 44 -1.32 -3.29 16.90
C ASN A 44 -2.47 -4.03 16.20
N PRO A 45 -2.92 -3.53 15.03
CA PRO A 45 -4.09 -4.08 14.36
C PRO A 45 -3.81 -5.43 13.72
N LYS A 46 -4.85 -6.22 13.52
CA LYS A 46 -4.77 -7.47 12.75
C LYS A 46 -4.77 -7.20 11.25
N LEU A 47 -5.29 -6.05 10.85
CA LEU A 47 -5.45 -5.66 9.45
C LEU A 47 -5.24 -4.17 9.30
N ILE A 48 -4.46 -3.77 8.30
CA ILE A 48 -4.30 -2.38 7.89
C ILE A 48 -5.01 -2.19 6.55
N LEU A 49 -5.85 -1.15 6.49
CA LEU A 49 -6.50 -0.75 5.25
C LEU A 49 -5.81 0.50 4.70
N ALA A 50 -5.37 0.43 3.45
CA ALA A 50 -4.73 1.54 2.75
C ALA A 50 -5.56 1.88 1.51
N ASP A 51 -6.21 3.04 1.54
CA ASP A 51 -7.07 3.50 0.44
C ASP A 51 -6.33 4.52 -0.41
N GLU A 52 -5.99 4.13 -1.64
CA GLU A 52 -5.23 4.94 -2.60
C GLU A 52 -4.00 5.61 -1.96
N PRO A 53 -3.13 4.84 -1.29
CA PRO A 53 -2.07 5.44 -0.47
C PRO A 53 -1.02 6.21 -1.26
N THR A 54 -0.87 5.93 -2.56
CA THR A 54 0.10 6.63 -3.43
C THR A 54 -0.55 7.69 -4.31
N GLY A 55 -1.85 7.93 -4.20
CA GLY A 55 -2.62 8.77 -5.12
C GLY A 55 -2.14 10.20 -5.24
N ALA A 56 -1.61 10.80 -4.16
CA ALA A 56 -1.15 12.18 -4.16
C ALA A 56 0.38 12.29 -4.17
N LEU A 57 1.11 11.18 -4.39
CA LEU A 57 2.56 11.14 -4.28
C LEU A 57 3.22 11.11 -5.66
N ASP A 58 4.42 11.70 -5.76
CA ASP A 58 5.27 11.52 -6.94
C ASP A 58 5.87 10.10 -6.98
N SER A 59 6.58 9.77 -8.04
CA SER A 59 7.12 8.42 -8.24
C SER A 59 8.07 7.99 -7.14
N LYS A 60 8.96 8.89 -6.70
CA LYS A 60 9.94 8.57 -5.66
C LYS A 60 9.25 8.30 -4.32
N ALA A 61 8.35 9.19 -3.92
CA ALA A 61 7.61 9.04 -2.67
C ALA A 61 6.72 7.79 -2.70
N SER A 62 6.12 7.48 -3.85
CA SER A 62 5.33 6.27 -4.03
C SER A 62 6.18 5.02 -3.85
N ASP A 63 7.37 4.97 -4.45
CA ASP A 63 8.28 3.84 -4.32
C ASP A 63 8.71 3.63 -2.87
N GLU A 64 9.01 4.70 -2.17
CA GLU A 64 9.39 4.65 -0.75
C GLU A 64 8.25 4.11 0.11
N LEU A 65 7.04 4.58 -0.13
CA LEU A 65 5.87 4.12 0.64
C LEU A 65 5.54 2.66 0.35
N LEU A 66 5.61 2.24 -0.92
CA LEU A 66 5.35 0.84 -1.28
C LEU A 66 6.41 -0.10 -0.71
N SER A 67 7.67 0.32 -0.69
CA SER A 67 8.75 -0.44 -0.03
C SER A 67 8.48 -0.59 1.45
N LEU A 68 8.00 0.47 2.09
CA LEU A 68 7.64 0.46 3.50
C LEU A 68 6.50 -0.54 3.78
N PHE A 69 5.45 -0.52 2.98
CA PHE A 69 4.36 -1.48 3.11
C PHE A 69 4.85 -2.92 2.96
N SER A 70 5.77 -3.16 2.03
CA SER A 70 6.36 -4.49 1.85
C SER A 70 7.13 -4.94 3.08
N GLU A 71 7.88 -4.04 3.72
CA GLU A 71 8.58 -4.35 4.97
C GLU A 71 7.62 -4.67 6.10
N ILE A 72 6.59 -3.85 6.27
CA ILE A 72 5.56 -4.06 7.30
C ILE A 72 4.88 -5.41 7.08
N ASN A 73 4.53 -5.72 5.85
CA ASN A 73 3.90 -7.00 5.51
C ASN A 73 4.80 -8.19 5.84
N ARG A 74 6.11 -8.08 5.56
CA ARG A 74 7.06 -9.15 5.88
C ARG A 74 7.16 -9.45 7.37
N THR A 75 6.82 -8.51 8.24
CA THR A 75 6.80 -8.75 9.68
C THR A 75 5.55 -9.51 10.16
N GLY A 76 4.67 -9.88 9.23
CA GLY A 76 3.44 -10.62 9.54
C GLY A 76 2.18 -9.78 9.55
N GLN A 77 2.30 -8.48 9.25
CA GLN A 77 1.15 -7.58 9.21
C GLN A 77 0.38 -7.74 7.90
N THR A 78 -0.92 -8.01 7.98
CA THR A 78 -1.79 -8.06 6.81
C THR A 78 -2.17 -6.66 6.39
N ILE A 79 -2.00 -6.36 5.10
CA ILE A 79 -2.35 -5.06 4.52
C ILE A 79 -3.29 -5.30 3.34
N VAL A 80 -4.43 -4.62 3.35
CA VAL A 80 -5.34 -4.56 2.20
C VAL A 80 -5.26 -3.16 1.62
N MET A 81 -4.87 -3.09 0.35
CA MET A 81 -4.73 -1.83 -0.36
C MET A 81 -5.81 -1.73 -1.43
N VAL A 82 -6.49 -0.60 -1.48
CA VAL A 82 -7.41 -0.26 -2.57
C VAL A 82 -6.71 0.76 -3.45
N THR A 83 -6.56 0.46 -4.74
CA THR A 83 -5.81 1.33 -5.64
C THR A 83 -6.24 1.18 -7.10
N HIS A 84 -6.11 2.25 -7.87
CA HIS A 84 -6.18 2.24 -9.33
C HIS A 84 -4.79 2.19 -9.96
N SER A 85 -3.74 2.22 -9.15
CA SER A 85 -2.36 2.18 -9.63
C SER A 85 -1.90 0.74 -9.86
N VAL A 86 -1.56 0.41 -11.10
CA VAL A 86 -1.00 -0.90 -11.44
C VAL A 86 0.32 -1.12 -10.72
N LYS A 87 1.14 -0.06 -10.62
CA LYS A 87 2.42 -0.12 -9.92
C LYS A 87 2.24 -0.47 -8.45
N ALA A 88 1.29 0.18 -7.78
CA ALA A 88 1.00 -0.13 -6.37
C ALA A 88 0.49 -1.57 -6.23
N ALA A 89 -0.43 -1.99 -7.08
CA ALA A 89 -0.97 -3.35 -7.05
C ALA A 89 0.10 -4.42 -7.30
N SER A 90 1.11 -4.10 -8.13
CA SER A 90 2.17 -5.05 -8.47
C SER A 90 3.10 -5.39 -7.30
N THR A 91 2.99 -4.69 -6.18
CA THR A 91 3.79 -4.99 -4.98
C THR A 91 3.09 -5.99 -4.05
N ALA A 92 1.85 -6.32 -4.32
CA ALA A 92 1.05 -7.20 -3.47
C ALA A 92 1.34 -8.69 -3.70
N GLY A 93 0.98 -9.53 -2.74
CA GLY A 93 1.04 -10.98 -2.90
C GLY A 93 -0.18 -11.55 -3.61
N ARG A 94 -1.28 -10.83 -3.58
CA ARG A 94 -2.53 -11.22 -4.21
C ARG A 94 -3.26 -9.97 -4.69
N VAL A 95 -3.78 -10.01 -5.90
CA VAL A 95 -4.50 -8.89 -6.51
C VAL A 95 -5.92 -9.33 -6.83
N LEU A 96 -6.89 -8.60 -6.31
CA LEU A 96 -8.31 -8.83 -6.56
C LEU A 96 -8.82 -7.72 -7.48
N PHE A 97 -9.52 -8.11 -8.54
CA PHE A 97 -10.15 -7.18 -9.48
C PHE A 97 -11.62 -7.06 -9.11
N ILE A 98 -12.05 -5.86 -8.78
CA ILE A 98 -13.41 -5.59 -8.32
C ILE A 98 -14.12 -4.70 -9.34
N ARG A 99 -15.34 -5.07 -9.70
CA ARG A 99 -16.22 -4.27 -10.53
C ARG A 99 -17.65 -4.45 -10.03
N ASP A 100 -18.37 -3.34 -9.89
CA ASP A 100 -19.76 -3.32 -9.44
C ASP A 100 -19.96 -4.09 -8.12
N GLY A 101 -18.99 -3.95 -7.21
CA GLY A 101 -19.08 -4.57 -5.87
C GLY A 101 -18.72 -6.04 -5.82
N GLU A 102 -18.29 -6.63 -6.94
CA GLU A 102 -17.96 -8.05 -7.00
C GLU A 102 -16.52 -8.29 -7.44
N VAL A 103 -15.89 -9.31 -6.84
CA VAL A 103 -14.59 -9.80 -7.28
C VAL A 103 -14.80 -10.69 -8.50
N PHE A 104 -14.32 -10.26 -9.67
CA PHE A 104 -14.52 -10.99 -10.91
C PHE A 104 -13.25 -11.68 -11.41
N HIS A 105 -12.09 -11.36 -10.85
CA HIS A 105 -10.82 -12.00 -11.22
C HIS A 105 -9.81 -11.79 -10.10
N GLN A 106 -8.82 -12.69 -10.01
CA GLN A 106 -7.75 -12.56 -9.05
C GLN A 106 -6.45 -13.14 -9.60
N ILE A 107 -5.33 -12.58 -9.16
CA ILE A 107 -3.99 -13.03 -9.53
C ILE A 107 -3.20 -13.22 -8.23
N TYR A 108 -2.54 -14.36 -8.11
CA TYR A 108 -1.56 -14.62 -7.04
C TYR A 108 -0.17 -14.36 -7.58
N ARG A 109 0.67 -13.67 -6.78
CA ARG A 109 2.06 -13.41 -7.17
C ARG A 109 2.86 -14.70 -7.39
N GLY A 110 2.73 -15.66 -6.46
CA GLY A 110 3.61 -16.81 -6.49
C GLY A 110 5.08 -16.38 -6.41
N ASN A 111 5.88 -16.79 -7.39
CA ASN A 111 7.30 -16.42 -7.49
C ASN A 111 7.57 -15.26 -8.46
N ASP A 112 6.54 -14.56 -8.90
CA ASP A 112 6.69 -13.45 -9.83
C ASP A 112 7.39 -12.26 -9.17
N THR A 113 8.21 -11.57 -9.96
CA THR A 113 8.74 -10.26 -9.57
C THR A 113 7.65 -9.19 -9.68
N ASP A 114 7.90 -8.01 -9.14
CA ASP A 114 6.98 -6.89 -9.27
C ASP A 114 6.71 -6.56 -10.75
N GLU A 115 7.76 -6.60 -11.59
CA GLU A 115 7.65 -6.33 -13.02
C GLU A 115 6.79 -7.37 -13.73
N GLN A 116 6.95 -8.65 -13.39
CA GLN A 116 6.14 -9.72 -13.96
C GLN A 116 4.69 -9.58 -13.55
N LEU A 117 4.44 -9.27 -12.28
CA LEU A 117 3.08 -9.06 -11.79
C LEU A 117 2.46 -7.81 -12.41
N TYR A 118 3.23 -6.73 -12.54
CA TYR A 118 2.79 -5.51 -13.22
C TYR A 118 2.28 -5.83 -14.62
N GLN A 119 3.03 -6.63 -15.39
CA GLN A 119 2.68 -7.00 -16.75
C GLN A 119 1.39 -7.83 -16.77
N LYS A 120 1.26 -8.79 -15.87
CA LYS A 120 0.05 -9.62 -15.76
C LYS A 120 -1.19 -8.79 -15.43
N ILE A 121 -1.06 -7.84 -14.51
CA ILE A 121 -2.15 -6.93 -14.14
C ILE A 121 -2.54 -6.06 -15.33
N SER A 122 -1.53 -5.46 -16.02
CA SER A 122 -1.76 -4.61 -17.17
C SER A 122 -2.46 -5.37 -18.30
N ASP A 123 -2.02 -6.59 -18.58
CA ASP A 123 -2.63 -7.43 -19.61
C ASP A 123 -4.07 -7.77 -19.27
N THR A 124 -4.34 -8.08 -18.00
CA THR A 124 -5.69 -8.38 -17.52
C THR A 124 -6.61 -7.17 -17.70
N LEU A 125 -6.15 -5.97 -17.30
CA LEU A 125 -6.94 -4.75 -17.47
C LEU A 125 -7.23 -4.45 -18.94
N THR A 126 -6.27 -4.69 -19.83
CA THR A 126 -6.47 -4.51 -21.27
C THR A 126 -7.51 -5.47 -21.80
N LEU A 127 -7.44 -6.75 -21.43
CA LEU A 127 -8.43 -7.74 -21.83
C LEU A 127 -9.83 -7.39 -21.34
N LEU A 128 -9.95 -6.89 -20.12
CA LEU A 128 -11.23 -6.51 -19.55
C LEU A 128 -11.82 -5.29 -20.24
N ALA A 129 -10.97 -4.33 -20.61
CA ALA A 129 -11.41 -3.13 -21.32
C ALA A 129 -11.89 -3.45 -22.75
N THR A 130 -11.25 -4.43 -23.41
CA THR A 130 -11.56 -4.78 -24.79
C THR A 130 -12.55 -5.94 -24.93
N GLY A 131 -12.53 -6.87 -23.96
CA GLY A 131 -13.38 -8.08 -23.99
C GLY A 131 -14.78 -7.89 -23.40
N GLY A 132 -14.97 -6.85 -22.59
CA GLY A 132 -16.25 -6.58 -21.95
C GLY A 132 -17.35 -6.17 -22.92
N ASP A 133 -16.98 -5.62 -24.05
CA ASP A 133 -17.92 -5.16 -25.08
C ASP A 133 -18.38 -6.29 -26.02
N ARG A 134 -17.83 -7.49 -25.89
CA ARG A 134 -18.18 -8.62 -26.76
C ARG A 134 -19.24 -9.54 -26.19
N ARG A 135 -19.77 -9.17 -25.08
CA ARG A 135 -20.85 -9.89 -24.42
C ARG A 135 -22.17 -9.12 -24.66
#